data_b0e3de406cede987756399f49d9c3e31
#
_entry.id   b0e3de406cede987756399f49d9c3e31
#
_cell.length_a   1.000
_cell.length_b   1.000
_cell.length_c   1.000
_cell.angle_alpha   90.00
_cell.angle_beta   90.00
_cell.angle_gamma   90.00
#
_symmetry.space_group_name_H-M   'P 1'
#
loop_
_entity.id
_entity.type
_entity.pdbx_description
1 polymer ?
#
loop_
_entity_poly.entity_id
_entity_poly.type
_entity_poly.pdbx_seq_one_letter_code
_entity_poly.pdbx_strand_id
1 'polypeptide(L)'
;IASMAAVTTTLEFMTYVYVVPMRDPFSVAKQAATVAMLSDYRFALGVGAGWHIEEIELMGYDPRSRGKRLDEMLSIIRGFWDEGVVEFRGAHYEFGPVGQFPVPERRVPIWVGGKSDVALKRAARHDGWLGMNYPLEEIQTLVAKLDGERQRHVDRHGDGGRPFRRYVLPEAIPSSDVYRKLEDWGFDGAVVMAWPTEDPAYQSLDAKLEAMERFASEHIEG
;
A
#
# COMPACT_ATOMS: atom_id res chain seq x y z
N ILE A 1 -12.39 6.97 -0.69
CA ILE A 1 -12.50 5.81 0.22
C ILE A 1 -13.56 6.08 1.29
N ALA A 2 -13.52 7.18 2.07
CA ALA A 2 -14.48 7.44 3.14
C ALA A 2 -15.95 7.35 2.66
N SER A 3 -16.28 7.95 1.52
CA SER A 3 -17.63 7.87 0.91
C SER A 3 -18.04 6.44 0.53
N MET A 4 -17.09 5.65 0.03
CA MET A 4 -17.33 4.24 -0.31
C MET A 4 -17.51 3.39 0.97
N ALA A 5 -16.72 3.67 2.00
CA ALA A 5 -16.82 2.98 3.28
C ALA A 5 -18.17 3.23 3.96
N ALA A 6 -18.75 4.42 3.78
CA ALA A 6 -20.05 4.79 4.37
C ALA A 6 -21.25 4.01 3.77
N VAL A 7 -21.11 3.50 2.54
CA VAL A 7 -22.18 2.77 1.83
C VAL A 7 -21.91 1.28 1.66
N THR A 8 -20.81 0.78 2.28
CA THR A 8 -20.42 -0.65 2.23
C THR A 8 -20.10 -1.16 3.64
N THR A 9 -20.24 -2.47 3.85
CA THR A 9 -20.01 -3.10 5.16
C THR A 9 -18.85 -4.10 5.16
N THR A 10 -18.56 -4.73 4.04
CA THR A 10 -17.54 -5.79 3.93
C THR A 10 -16.37 -5.44 3.02
N LEU A 11 -16.55 -4.45 2.12
CA LEU A 11 -15.52 -4.05 1.18
C LEU A 11 -14.31 -3.48 1.92
N GLU A 12 -13.14 -4.04 1.68
CA GLU A 12 -11.86 -3.54 2.18
C GLU A 12 -11.25 -2.52 1.21
N PHE A 13 -10.44 -1.63 1.73
CA PHE A 13 -9.86 -0.52 0.98
C PHE A 13 -8.36 -0.46 1.17
N MET A 14 -7.64 -0.16 0.10
CA MET A 14 -6.23 0.20 0.17
C MET A 14 -5.90 1.34 -0.80
N THR A 15 -4.86 2.08 -0.52
CA THR A 15 -4.24 2.94 -1.52
C THR A 15 -3.18 2.15 -2.29
N TYR A 16 -3.15 2.29 -3.65
CA TYR A 16 -2.26 1.49 -4.50
C TYR A 16 -1.48 2.35 -5.52
N VAL A 17 -0.47 3.11 -5.14
CA VAL A 17 -0.03 3.44 -3.79
C VAL A 17 -0.17 4.95 -3.56
N TYR A 18 -0.20 5.38 -2.30
CA TYR A 18 -0.12 6.79 -1.94
C TYR A 18 1.34 7.24 -1.88
N VAL A 19 1.71 8.24 -2.69
CA VAL A 19 3.08 8.76 -2.72
C VAL A 19 3.28 9.71 -1.54
N VAL A 20 3.62 9.14 -0.39
CA VAL A 20 3.71 9.86 0.89
C VAL A 20 4.75 11.00 0.85
N PRO A 21 5.94 10.86 0.21
CA PRO A 21 6.93 11.93 0.17
C PRO A 21 6.49 13.22 -0.55
N MET A 22 5.37 13.20 -1.25
CA MET A 22 4.77 14.39 -1.87
C MET A 22 3.77 15.11 -0.94
N ARG A 23 3.70 14.74 0.32
CA ARG A 23 2.74 15.22 1.33
C ARG A 23 3.47 15.57 2.63
N ASP A 24 2.72 16.06 3.62
CA ASP A 24 3.22 16.18 4.99
C ASP A 24 2.76 15.00 5.85
N PRO A 25 3.59 14.51 6.79
CA PRO A 25 3.28 13.33 7.59
C PRO A 25 2.11 13.53 8.56
N PHE A 26 1.86 14.77 9.01
CA PHE A 26 0.78 15.06 9.96
C PHE A 26 -0.59 14.89 9.30
N SER A 27 -0.77 15.49 8.10
CA SER A 27 -1.99 15.34 7.31
C SER A 27 -2.24 13.89 6.90
N VAL A 28 -1.19 13.18 6.48
CA VAL A 28 -1.31 11.76 6.10
C VAL A 28 -1.73 10.92 7.30
N ALA A 29 -1.08 11.09 8.45
CA ALA A 29 -1.43 10.36 9.67
C ALA A 29 -2.88 10.59 10.06
N LYS A 30 -3.33 11.87 10.08
CA LYS A 30 -4.69 12.23 10.45
C LYS A 30 -5.74 11.68 9.49
N GLN A 31 -5.53 11.87 8.19
CA GLN A 31 -6.48 11.43 7.15
C GLN A 31 -6.62 9.91 7.14
N ALA A 32 -5.50 9.18 7.16
CA ALA A 32 -5.51 7.72 7.13
C ALA A 32 -6.14 7.12 8.39
N ALA A 33 -5.84 7.66 9.58
CA ALA A 33 -6.49 7.26 10.84
C ALA A 33 -8.00 7.50 10.78
N THR A 34 -8.42 8.66 10.29
CA THR A 34 -9.84 9.00 10.14
C THR A 34 -10.56 8.03 9.21
N VAL A 35 -9.96 7.72 8.04
CA VAL A 35 -10.53 6.75 7.10
C VAL A 35 -10.58 5.35 7.71
N ALA A 36 -9.55 4.93 8.43
CA ALA A 36 -9.52 3.63 9.09
C ALA A 36 -10.65 3.49 10.11
N MET A 37 -10.85 4.49 10.97
CA MET A 37 -11.94 4.48 11.95
C MET A 37 -13.33 4.55 11.31
N LEU A 38 -13.54 5.42 10.30
CA LEU A 38 -14.82 5.52 9.60
C LEU A 38 -15.19 4.27 8.81
N SER A 39 -14.19 3.50 8.36
CA SER A 39 -14.40 2.24 7.65
C SER A 39 -14.50 1.02 8.57
N ASP A 40 -14.52 1.21 9.89
CA ASP A 40 -14.36 0.11 10.85
C ASP A 40 -13.08 -0.72 10.61
N TYR A 41 -11.97 -0.02 10.32
CA TYR A 41 -10.62 -0.59 10.05
C TYR A 41 -10.54 -1.51 8.82
N ARG A 42 -11.44 -1.35 7.86
CA ARG A 42 -11.36 -1.99 6.55
C ARG A 42 -10.39 -1.27 5.59
N PHE A 43 -9.43 -0.53 6.12
CA PHE A 43 -8.50 0.30 5.37
C PHE A 43 -7.04 -0.06 5.68
N ALA A 44 -6.23 -0.19 4.63
CA ALA A 44 -4.77 -0.27 4.70
C ALA A 44 -4.14 0.90 3.93
N LEU A 45 -3.10 1.51 4.51
CA LEU A 45 -2.33 2.55 3.85
C LEU A 45 -1.24 1.92 2.98
N GLY A 46 -1.50 1.78 1.69
CA GLY A 46 -0.50 1.40 0.70
C GLY A 46 0.35 2.62 0.31
N VAL A 47 1.67 2.54 0.47
CA VAL A 47 2.59 3.67 0.33
C VAL A 47 3.69 3.41 -0.68
N GLY A 48 4.16 4.47 -1.34
CA GLY A 48 5.31 4.43 -2.23
C GLY A 48 6.18 5.66 -2.11
N ALA A 49 7.44 5.54 -2.51
CA ALA A 49 8.37 6.67 -2.55
C ALA A 49 8.13 7.61 -3.75
N GLY A 50 7.37 7.16 -4.75
CA GLY A 50 7.18 7.84 -6.02
C GLY A 50 8.28 7.49 -7.03
N TRP A 51 7.88 7.39 -8.29
CA TRP A 51 8.78 7.11 -9.41
C TRP A 51 8.88 8.29 -10.38
N HIS A 52 7.86 9.13 -10.46
CA HIS A 52 7.80 10.29 -11.35
C HIS A 52 8.57 11.45 -10.73
N ILE A 53 9.76 11.69 -11.24
CA ILE A 53 10.72 12.65 -10.65
C ILE A 53 10.19 14.07 -10.76
N GLU A 54 9.62 14.42 -11.89
CA GLU A 54 9.10 15.76 -12.19
C GLU A 54 7.96 16.15 -11.23
N GLU A 55 7.10 15.22 -10.85
CA GLU A 55 6.04 15.49 -9.86
C GLU A 55 6.64 15.85 -8.50
N ILE A 56 7.69 15.15 -8.09
CA ILE A 56 8.35 15.39 -6.80
C ILE A 56 9.03 16.75 -6.80
N GLU A 57 9.68 17.14 -7.91
CA GLU A 57 10.32 18.44 -8.08
C GLU A 57 9.29 19.57 -8.11
N LEU A 58 8.16 19.39 -8.81
CA LEU A 58 7.06 20.36 -8.82
C LEU A 58 6.48 20.63 -7.44
N MET A 59 6.51 19.63 -6.54
CA MET A 59 6.12 19.79 -5.15
C MET A 59 7.21 20.41 -4.27
N GLY A 60 8.35 20.81 -4.86
CA GLY A 60 9.44 21.48 -4.16
C GLY A 60 10.36 20.53 -3.34
N TYR A 61 10.34 19.24 -3.63
CA TYR A 61 11.16 18.26 -2.91
C TYR A 61 12.32 17.73 -3.78
N ASP A 62 13.45 17.44 -3.14
CA ASP A 62 14.56 16.73 -3.79
C ASP A 62 14.18 15.24 -3.97
N PRO A 63 14.09 14.76 -5.23
CA PRO A 63 13.75 13.36 -5.52
C PRO A 63 14.74 12.34 -4.93
N ARG A 64 16.00 12.73 -4.70
CA ARG A 64 17.03 11.86 -4.11
C ARG A 64 16.75 11.57 -2.63
N SER A 65 16.06 12.47 -1.97
CA SER A 65 15.70 12.33 -0.54
C SER A 65 14.46 11.45 -0.32
N ARG A 66 13.63 11.20 -1.36
CA ARG A 66 12.29 10.62 -1.23
C ARG A 66 12.22 9.33 -0.42
N GLY A 67 13.20 8.43 -0.59
CA GLY A 67 13.23 7.17 0.14
C GLY A 67 13.50 7.34 1.64
N LYS A 68 14.49 8.17 2.00
CA LYS A 68 14.82 8.47 3.40
C LYS A 68 13.72 9.28 4.08
N ARG A 69 13.15 10.26 3.35
CA ARG A 69 11.98 11.01 3.84
C ARG A 69 10.80 10.09 4.10
N LEU A 70 10.52 9.14 3.19
CA LEU A 70 9.47 8.15 3.40
C LEU A 70 9.70 7.35 4.69
N ASP A 71 10.93 6.90 4.95
CA ASP A 71 11.25 6.15 6.17
C ASP A 71 10.94 6.97 7.44
N GLU A 72 11.33 8.26 7.49
CA GLU A 72 11.02 9.14 8.62
C GLU A 72 9.51 9.42 8.72
N MET A 73 8.84 9.70 7.61
CA MET A 73 7.39 9.95 7.57
C MET A 73 6.59 8.74 8.08
N LEU A 74 6.97 7.52 7.69
CA LEU A 74 6.30 6.31 8.17
C LEU A 74 6.50 6.09 9.68
N SER A 75 7.67 6.46 10.21
CA SER A 75 7.92 6.44 11.66
C SER A 75 7.06 7.46 12.39
N ILE A 76 6.95 8.69 11.88
CA ILE A 76 6.10 9.74 12.44
C ILE A 76 4.62 9.33 12.39
N ILE A 77 4.14 8.85 11.25
CA ILE A 77 2.76 8.40 11.08
C ILE A 77 2.44 7.27 12.08
N ARG A 78 3.33 6.31 12.19
CA ARG A 78 3.15 5.18 13.13
C ARG A 78 3.13 5.66 14.58
N GLY A 79 4.02 6.59 14.95
CA GLY A 79 4.03 7.18 16.29
C GLY A 79 2.70 7.87 16.65
N PHE A 80 2.10 8.63 15.73
CA PHE A 80 0.78 9.23 15.96
C PHE A 80 -0.34 8.19 16.12
N TRP A 81 -0.24 7.06 15.42
CA TRP A 81 -1.26 6.01 15.51
C TRP A 81 -1.09 5.09 16.73
N ASP A 82 0.12 4.97 17.24
CA ASP A 82 0.40 4.09 18.37
C ASP A 82 0.43 4.86 19.72
N GLU A 83 0.90 6.12 19.74
CA GLU A 83 1.15 6.87 20.97
C GLU A 83 0.31 8.16 21.09
N GLY A 84 -0.16 8.72 19.99
CA GLY A 84 -0.94 9.95 19.95
C GLY A 84 -0.12 11.22 20.10
N VAL A 85 0.96 11.22 20.89
CA VAL A 85 1.91 12.34 21.05
C VAL A 85 3.28 11.91 20.56
N VAL A 86 3.85 12.65 19.61
CA VAL A 86 5.12 12.34 18.96
C VAL A 86 6.07 13.51 19.11
N GLU A 87 7.29 13.21 19.51
CA GLU A 87 8.48 14.05 19.33
C GLU A 87 9.40 13.33 18.34
N PHE A 88 9.96 14.05 17.37
CA PHE A 88 10.77 13.43 16.32
C PHE A 88 12.02 14.25 16.03
N ARG A 89 13.15 13.56 15.87
CA ARG A 89 14.41 14.12 15.41
C ARG A 89 15.04 13.20 14.38
N GLY A 90 15.02 13.65 13.12
CA GLY A 90 15.57 12.95 11.96
C GLY A 90 16.39 13.90 11.08
N ALA A 91 16.73 13.42 9.88
CA ALA A 91 17.46 14.21 8.90
C ALA A 91 16.56 15.16 8.09
N HIS A 92 15.27 14.85 8.00
CA HIS A 92 14.30 15.60 7.20
C HIS A 92 13.19 16.24 8.03
N TYR A 93 12.93 15.71 9.23
CA TYR A 93 11.91 16.21 10.14
C TYR A 93 12.49 16.34 11.54
N GLU A 94 12.23 17.50 12.18
CA GLU A 94 12.56 17.74 13.58
C GLU A 94 11.45 18.59 14.20
N PHE A 95 10.83 18.10 15.28
CA PHE A 95 9.80 18.82 16.02
C PHE A 95 9.69 18.28 17.44
N GLY A 96 9.28 19.16 18.36
CA GLY A 96 8.97 18.80 19.74
C GLY A 96 7.65 18.05 19.86
N PRO A 97 7.16 17.79 21.10
CA PRO A 97 5.94 17.03 21.32
C PRO A 97 4.73 17.65 20.64
N VAL A 98 4.10 16.88 19.72
CA VAL A 98 2.87 17.24 19.01
C VAL A 98 1.85 16.14 19.20
N GLY A 99 0.63 16.50 19.57
CA GLY A 99 -0.49 15.57 19.76
C GLY A 99 -1.39 15.44 18.52
N GLN A 100 -1.81 14.22 18.24
CA GLN A 100 -2.83 13.96 17.21
C GLN A 100 -3.84 12.93 17.72
N PHE A 101 -5.10 13.34 17.84
CA PHE A 101 -6.18 12.54 18.40
C PHE A 101 -7.44 12.55 17.50
N PRO A 102 -8.32 11.51 17.57
CA PRO A 102 -8.16 10.32 18.38
C PRO A 102 -7.06 9.40 17.85
N VAL A 103 -6.47 8.58 18.73
CA VAL A 103 -5.57 7.48 18.37
C VAL A 103 -6.44 6.31 17.86
N PRO A 104 -6.08 5.65 16.75
CA PRO A 104 -6.79 4.45 16.31
C PRO A 104 -6.77 3.33 17.36
N GLU A 105 -7.92 2.74 17.68
CA GLU A 105 -8.03 1.64 18.65
C GLU A 105 -7.45 0.33 18.13
N ARG A 106 -7.43 0.16 16.81
CA ARG A 106 -6.85 -0.99 16.11
C ARG A 106 -5.73 -0.53 15.19
N ARG A 107 -4.75 -1.41 14.97
CA ARG A 107 -3.64 -1.12 14.07
C ARG A 107 -4.13 -0.84 12.65
N VAL A 108 -3.66 0.25 12.07
CA VAL A 108 -3.84 0.55 10.64
C VAL A 108 -2.66 -0.05 9.89
N PRO A 109 -2.86 -1.01 8.98
CA PRO A 109 -1.76 -1.63 8.23
C PRO A 109 -1.09 -0.63 7.30
N ILE A 110 0.26 -0.75 7.17
CA ILE A 110 1.06 -0.05 6.18
C ILE A 110 1.64 -1.09 5.22
N TRP A 111 1.28 -0.98 3.94
CA TRP A 111 1.83 -1.82 2.87
C TRP A 111 2.70 -1.00 1.95
N VAL A 112 3.89 -1.50 1.62
CA VAL A 112 4.91 -0.72 0.91
C VAL A 112 5.07 -1.20 -0.52
N GLY A 113 4.96 -0.28 -1.47
CA GLY A 113 5.15 -0.54 -2.89
C GLY A 113 6.60 -0.38 -3.36
N GLY A 114 6.93 -1.06 -4.47
CA GLY A 114 8.18 -0.94 -5.17
C GLY A 114 9.00 -2.23 -5.23
N LYS A 115 9.91 -2.30 -6.23
CA LYS A 115 10.72 -3.49 -6.55
C LYS A 115 12.22 -3.39 -6.27
N SER A 116 12.72 -2.19 -5.93
CA SER A 116 14.14 -2.05 -5.59
C SER A 116 14.46 -2.75 -4.27
N ASP A 117 15.70 -3.18 -4.10
CA ASP A 117 16.14 -3.83 -2.85
C ASP A 117 15.85 -2.96 -1.60
N VAL A 118 15.97 -1.63 -1.74
CA VAL A 118 15.62 -0.69 -0.65
C VAL A 118 14.12 -0.69 -0.37
N ALA A 119 13.28 -0.79 -1.40
CA ALA A 119 11.82 -0.85 -1.23
C ALA A 119 11.39 -2.19 -0.60
N LEU A 120 11.98 -3.32 -1.03
CA LEU A 120 11.71 -4.63 -0.42
C LEU A 120 12.16 -4.69 1.05
N LYS A 121 13.35 -4.13 1.37
CA LYS A 121 13.79 -3.98 2.77
C LYS A 121 12.85 -3.12 3.60
N ARG A 122 12.26 -2.06 3.00
CA ARG A 122 11.26 -1.24 3.66
C ARG A 122 9.97 -2.03 3.88
N ALA A 123 9.45 -2.71 2.86
CA ALA A 123 8.26 -3.54 2.97
C ALA A 123 8.39 -4.59 4.09
N ALA A 124 9.54 -5.25 4.16
CA ALA A 124 9.83 -6.27 5.17
C ALA A 124 9.69 -5.78 6.62
N ARG A 125 9.83 -4.47 6.88
CA ARG A 125 9.68 -3.85 8.22
C ARG A 125 8.25 -3.45 8.56
N HIS A 126 7.36 -3.45 7.56
CA HIS A 126 5.96 -3.05 7.70
C HIS A 126 5.01 -4.24 7.59
N ASP A 127 3.75 -3.99 7.28
CA ASP A 127 2.68 -4.98 7.37
C ASP A 127 2.40 -5.69 6.02
N GLY A 128 3.10 -5.31 4.94
CA GLY A 128 2.94 -5.98 3.64
C GLY A 128 3.67 -5.30 2.48
N TRP A 129 3.55 -5.93 1.31
CA TRP A 129 4.15 -5.50 0.06
C TRP A 129 3.13 -5.37 -1.06
N LEU A 130 3.31 -4.35 -1.90
CA LEU A 130 2.50 -4.08 -3.09
C LEU A 130 3.40 -4.11 -4.32
N GLY A 131 3.19 -5.09 -5.20
CA GLY A 131 3.85 -5.18 -6.50
C GLY A 131 2.99 -4.57 -7.60
N MET A 132 3.60 -3.86 -8.56
CA MET A 132 2.88 -3.11 -9.58
C MET A 132 3.36 -3.47 -10.98
N ASN A 133 2.46 -4.05 -11.77
CA ASN A 133 2.63 -4.29 -13.20
C ASN A 133 3.97 -4.96 -13.57
N TYR A 134 4.21 -6.14 -13.01
CA TYR A 134 5.44 -6.90 -13.25
C TYR A 134 5.14 -8.20 -14.00
N PRO A 135 6.02 -8.64 -14.92
CA PRO A 135 5.97 -9.98 -15.49
C PRO A 135 6.04 -11.08 -14.43
N LEU A 136 5.41 -12.23 -14.67
CA LEU A 136 5.35 -13.32 -13.70
C LEU A 136 6.73 -13.80 -13.23
N GLU A 137 7.71 -13.87 -14.14
CA GLU A 137 9.08 -14.28 -13.79
C GLU A 137 9.75 -13.26 -12.87
N GLU A 138 9.49 -11.96 -13.09
CA GLU A 138 10.00 -10.91 -12.20
C GLU A 138 9.34 -10.99 -10.83
N ILE A 139 8.01 -11.22 -10.77
CA ILE A 139 7.26 -11.38 -9.52
C ILE A 139 7.86 -12.48 -8.66
N GLN A 140 8.13 -13.66 -9.23
CA GLN A 140 8.74 -14.78 -8.51
C GLN A 140 10.10 -14.41 -7.91
N THR A 141 10.93 -13.71 -8.68
CA THR A 141 12.24 -13.23 -8.22
C THR A 141 12.09 -12.23 -7.07
N LEU A 142 11.13 -11.30 -7.17
CA LEU A 142 10.88 -10.29 -6.15
C LEU A 142 10.36 -10.91 -4.85
N VAL A 143 9.48 -11.90 -4.93
CA VAL A 143 8.98 -12.63 -3.76
C VAL A 143 10.12 -13.31 -3.02
N ALA A 144 10.99 -14.04 -3.72
CA ALA A 144 12.14 -14.70 -3.09
C ALA A 144 13.08 -13.71 -2.36
N LYS A 145 13.31 -12.54 -2.95
CA LYS A 145 14.08 -11.46 -2.31
C LYS A 145 13.35 -10.90 -1.08
N LEU A 146 12.05 -10.64 -1.23
CA LEU A 146 11.21 -10.11 -0.15
C LEU A 146 11.18 -11.07 1.04
N ASP A 147 11.03 -12.37 0.80
CA ASP A 147 11.05 -13.40 1.83
C ASP A 147 12.36 -13.41 2.60
N GLY A 148 13.48 -13.32 1.89
CA GLY A 148 14.79 -13.20 2.52
C GLY A 148 14.93 -11.94 3.38
N GLU A 149 14.41 -10.80 2.94
CA GLU A 149 14.43 -9.56 3.74
C GLU A 149 13.47 -9.65 4.93
N ARG A 150 12.29 -10.24 4.74
CA ARG A 150 11.32 -10.45 5.82
C ARG A 150 11.87 -11.38 6.89
N GLN A 151 12.47 -12.51 6.50
CA GLN A 151 13.08 -13.43 7.44
C GLN A 151 14.19 -12.76 8.25
N ARG A 152 15.09 -12.01 7.59
CA ARG A 152 16.13 -11.22 8.29
C ARG A 152 15.56 -10.21 9.29
N HIS A 153 14.42 -9.60 8.96
CA HIS A 153 13.75 -8.68 9.89
C HIS A 153 13.17 -9.41 11.08
N VAL A 154 12.46 -10.52 10.83
CA VAL A 154 11.83 -11.35 11.86
C VAL A 154 12.87 -11.94 12.81
N ASP A 155 14.00 -12.44 12.30
CA ASP A 155 15.09 -12.98 13.12
C ASP A 155 15.68 -11.96 14.10
N ARG A 156 15.65 -10.67 13.74
CA ARG A 156 16.21 -9.59 14.58
C ARG A 156 15.22 -8.95 15.51
N HIS A 157 13.95 -8.87 15.11
CA HIS A 157 12.96 -8.03 15.78
C HIS A 157 11.68 -8.78 16.16
N GLY A 158 11.53 -10.04 15.73
CA GLY A 158 10.27 -10.77 15.78
C GLY A 158 9.28 -10.28 14.74
N ASP A 159 8.23 -11.03 14.50
CA ASP A 159 7.13 -10.67 13.59
C ASP A 159 6.02 -9.89 14.30
N GLY A 160 6.04 -9.88 15.65
CA GLY A 160 5.00 -9.26 16.46
C GLY A 160 3.64 -9.98 16.37
N GLY A 161 3.60 -11.23 15.87
CA GLY A 161 2.35 -11.97 15.65
C GLY A 161 1.43 -11.37 14.58
N ARG A 162 2.00 -10.60 13.66
CA ARG A 162 1.25 -9.82 12.67
C ARG A 162 1.27 -10.48 11.30
N PRO A 163 0.13 -10.51 10.58
CA PRO A 163 0.11 -10.97 9.20
C PRO A 163 0.95 -10.03 8.32
N PHE A 164 1.70 -10.62 7.40
CA PHE A 164 2.41 -9.90 6.35
C PHE A 164 1.69 -10.15 5.03
N ARG A 165 1.02 -9.12 4.49
CA ARG A 165 0.17 -9.24 3.31
C ARG A 165 0.92 -8.92 2.02
N ARG A 166 0.55 -9.60 0.92
CA ARG A 166 1.14 -9.43 -0.41
C ARG A 166 0.07 -9.29 -1.46
N TYR A 167 0.13 -8.20 -2.20
CA TYR A 167 -0.74 -7.98 -3.35
C TYR A 167 0.11 -7.56 -4.55
N VAL A 168 -0.29 -7.97 -5.74
CA VAL A 168 0.42 -7.60 -6.96
C VAL A 168 -0.57 -7.39 -8.12
N LEU A 169 -0.27 -6.41 -8.96
CA LEU A 169 -0.82 -6.32 -10.32
C LEU A 169 0.14 -7.07 -11.24
N PRO A 170 -0.21 -8.29 -11.71
CA PRO A 170 0.63 -9.00 -12.66
C PRO A 170 0.47 -8.42 -14.07
N GLU A 171 1.56 -8.36 -14.83
CA GLU A 171 1.53 -8.10 -16.26
C GLU A 171 1.18 -9.43 -16.97
N ALA A 172 -0.08 -9.84 -16.84
CA ALA A 172 -0.60 -11.07 -17.40
C ALA A 172 -2.11 -10.96 -17.67
N ILE A 173 -2.59 -11.70 -18.64
CA ILE A 173 -4.04 -11.82 -18.87
C ILE A 173 -4.67 -12.53 -17.67
N PRO A 174 -5.73 -11.98 -17.08
CA PRO A 174 -6.45 -12.62 -15.98
C PRO A 174 -6.87 -14.05 -16.32
N SER A 175 -6.51 -14.99 -15.45
CA SER A 175 -6.92 -16.40 -15.59
C SER A 175 -6.75 -17.16 -14.28
N SER A 176 -7.49 -18.23 -14.08
CA SER A 176 -7.37 -19.11 -12.92
C SER A 176 -5.95 -19.65 -12.73
N ASP A 177 -5.21 -19.88 -13.82
CA ASP A 177 -3.81 -20.36 -13.74
C ASP A 177 -2.86 -19.28 -13.21
N VAL A 178 -3.08 -18.01 -13.60
CA VAL A 178 -2.30 -16.89 -13.05
C VAL A 178 -2.59 -16.74 -11.57
N TYR A 179 -3.84 -16.76 -11.16
CA TYR A 179 -4.23 -16.59 -9.76
C TYR A 179 -3.73 -17.72 -8.88
N ARG A 180 -3.81 -18.98 -9.36
CA ARG A 180 -3.25 -20.14 -8.64
C ARG A 180 -1.73 -20.04 -8.45
N LYS A 181 -1.00 -19.58 -9.47
CA LYS A 181 0.45 -19.32 -9.33
C LYS A 181 0.76 -18.26 -8.29
N LEU A 182 -0.02 -17.17 -8.24
CA LEU A 182 0.16 -16.14 -7.23
C LEU A 182 -0.13 -16.67 -5.82
N GLU A 183 -1.19 -17.47 -5.67
CA GLU A 183 -1.50 -18.15 -4.41
C GLU A 183 -0.36 -19.10 -3.97
N ASP A 184 0.17 -19.94 -4.88
CA ASP A 184 1.32 -20.81 -4.63
C ASP A 184 2.58 -20.03 -4.22
N TRP A 185 2.72 -18.80 -4.68
CA TRP A 185 3.82 -17.88 -4.28
C TRP A 185 3.51 -17.08 -3.01
N GLY A 186 2.39 -17.36 -2.35
CA GLY A 186 2.00 -16.77 -1.07
C GLY A 186 1.45 -15.36 -1.16
N PHE A 187 0.78 -15.02 -2.27
CA PHE A 187 0.01 -13.78 -2.37
C PHE A 187 -1.36 -13.93 -1.72
N ASP A 188 -1.79 -12.86 -1.06
CA ASP A 188 -3.13 -12.76 -0.45
C ASP A 188 -4.19 -12.32 -1.48
N GLY A 189 -3.75 -11.76 -2.61
CA GLY A 189 -4.64 -11.39 -3.70
C GLY A 189 -3.90 -10.75 -4.88
N ALA A 190 -4.60 -10.70 -6.01
CA ALA A 190 -4.17 -9.98 -7.20
C ALA A 190 -4.92 -8.66 -7.32
N VAL A 191 -4.21 -7.61 -7.71
CA VAL A 191 -4.84 -6.39 -8.21
C VAL A 191 -5.15 -6.61 -9.68
N VAL A 192 -6.36 -6.31 -10.08
CA VAL A 192 -6.84 -6.53 -11.44
C VAL A 192 -7.48 -5.27 -11.98
N MET A 193 -7.48 -5.16 -13.31
CA MET A 193 -8.20 -4.13 -14.03
C MET A 193 -9.29 -4.83 -14.85
N ALA A 194 -10.54 -4.60 -14.47
CA ALA A 194 -11.68 -5.23 -15.15
C ALA A 194 -11.87 -4.74 -16.61
N TRP A 195 -11.19 -3.62 -16.96
CA TRP A 195 -11.16 -3.08 -18.33
C TRP A 195 -9.83 -2.39 -18.63
N PRO A 196 -9.40 -2.29 -19.90
CA PRO A 196 -8.27 -1.46 -20.30
C PRO A 196 -8.61 0.03 -20.09
N THR A 197 -7.78 0.76 -19.34
CA THR A 197 -8.07 2.14 -18.95
C THR A 197 -8.06 3.13 -20.11
N GLU A 198 -7.32 2.83 -21.17
CA GLU A 198 -7.16 3.68 -22.35
C GLU A 198 -8.14 3.37 -23.48
N ASP A 199 -8.94 2.29 -23.34
CA ASP A 199 -9.89 1.88 -24.37
C ASP A 199 -11.13 2.79 -24.36
N PRO A 200 -11.42 3.49 -25.49
CA PRO A 200 -12.60 4.35 -25.60
C PRO A 200 -13.93 3.64 -25.31
N ALA A 201 -14.02 2.32 -25.51
CA ALA A 201 -15.22 1.54 -25.23
C ALA A 201 -15.63 1.59 -23.75
N TYR A 202 -14.71 1.86 -22.84
CA TYR A 202 -14.94 1.91 -21.39
C TYR A 202 -14.96 3.33 -20.81
N GLN A 203 -15.35 4.35 -21.60
CA GLN A 203 -15.45 5.71 -21.10
C GLN A 203 -16.72 5.97 -20.27
N SER A 204 -17.82 5.26 -20.56
CA SER A 204 -19.08 5.42 -19.82
C SER A 204 -19.05 4.65 -18.48
N LEU A 205 -19.87 5.10 -17.52
CA LEU A 205 -20.05 4.38 -16.25
C LEU A 205 -20.67 2.99 -16.50
N ASP A 206 -21.68 2.91 -17.35
CA ASP A 206 -22.39 1.65 -17.65
C ASP A 206 -21.43 0.59 -18.23
N ALA A 207 -20.59 0.96 -19.20
CA ALA A 207 -19.59 0.05 -19.76
C ALA A 207 -18.58 -0.45 -18.72
N LYS A 208 -18.21 0.39 -17.74
CA LYS A 208 -17.35 -0.02 -16.63
C LYS A 208 -18.04 -0.96 -15.66
N LEU A 209 -19.31 -0.71 -15.34
CA LEU A 209 -20.11 -1.58 -14.48
C LEU A 209 -20.29 -2.96 -15.14
N GLU A 210 -20.69 -3.00 -16.42
CA GLU A 210 -20.80 -4.25 -17.19
C GLU A 210 -19.47 -5.03 -17.22
N ALA A 211 -18.34 -4.33 -17.36
CA ALA A 211 -17.02 -4.97 -17.33
C ALA A 211 -16.69 -5.57 -15.97
N MET A 212 -17.04 -4.87 -14.87
CA MET A 212 -16.85 -5.39 -13.51
C MET A 212 -17.74 -6.62 -13.24
N GLU A 213 -19.00 -6.57 -13.63
CA GLU A 213 -19.94 -7.70 -13.48
C GLU A 213 -19.45 -8.93 -14.26
N ARG A 214 -19.04 -8.73 -15.52
CA ARG A 214 -18.47 -9.80 -16.34
C ARG A 214 -17.22 -10.39 -15.70
N PHE A 215 -16.30 -9.55 -15.26
CA PHE A 215 -15.07 -9.99 -14.59
C PHE A 215 -15.36 -10.78 -13.31
N ALA A 216 -16.31 -10.31 -12.49
CA ALA A 216 -16.73 -11.01 -11.29
C ALA A 216 -17.30 -12.40 -11.59
N SER A 217 -18.21 -12.48 -12.56
CA SER A 217 -18.80 -13.75 -12.99
C SER A 217 -17.77 -14.74 -13.54
N GLU A 218 -16.75 -14.27 -14.27
CA GLU A 218 -15.72 -15.13 -14.88
C GLU A 218 -14.64 -15.59 -13.89
N HIS A 219 -14.35 -14.80 -12.84
CA HIS A 219 -13.15 -15.00 -12.02
C HIS A 219 -13.36 -15.03 -10.50
N ILE A 220 -14.52 -14.60 -9.99
CA ILE A 220 -14.77 -14.48 -8.54
C ILE A 220 -15.88 -15.43 -8.08
N GLU A 221 -16.92 -15.63 -8.87
CA GLU A 221 -18.12 -16.39 -8.51
C GLU A 221 -18.08 -17.86 -8.94
N GLY A 222 -16.95 -18.33 -9.46
CA GLY A 222 -16.73 -19.68 -9.99
C GLY A 222 -16.21 -20.68 -8.98
#